data_0f8ab9644135eb2921f08a5530d03c76
#
_entry.id   0f8ab9644135eb2921f08a5530d03c76
#
_cell.length_a   1.000
_cell.length_b   1.000
_cell.length_c   1.000
_cell.angle_alpha   90.00
_cell.angle_beta   90.00
_cell.angle_gamma   90.00
#
_symmetry.space_group_name_H-M   'P 1'
#
loop_
_entity.id
_entity.type
_entity.pdbx_description
1 polymer ?
#
loop_
_entity_poly.entity_id
_entity_poly.type
_entity_poly.pdbx_seq_one_letter_code
_entity_poly.pdbx_strand_id
1 'polypeptide(L)'
;MKKISYSGAIFLCFLMVLCGCARPHLDKITQERLPLFTDDLQLEGLLTGAVRHLHYLRKLPDDSSFTLGTDVYPVSWLRESMNSFIDILKQDPSPEELSRIISENFSIYQAGGRKDLPRGEMLITGYYEPFLKGSLTREAPFVFPLYSPPESLIHTRDSKSGKLTFKRRDKNGRLVLYWTREEIEANGYAAGNELVYLNNPVDAFILHVQGSGKVQLQDGTVRSIHYAASNGLEYFSIGKLLVDRGKMSLEEVSIPTIRKYLREHPDEQKEILNHNIKYIFFNWAPDGDPVGSLGEPLVGGRSIAVDPDILPQTTLGFLISRKPVLDKNGAIKEWVPLHRFVFPQDTGSAIKGSGRADLYWGSGNYAKVAAGNMKEEGTLYFMVKNKFEKLKK
;
A
#
# COMPACT_ATOMS: atom_id res chain seq x y z
N MET A 1 68.74 47.17 15.51
CA MET A 1 68.01 46.09 16.24
C MET A 1 66.53 46.48 16.22
N LYS A 2 65.72 45.91 15.35
CA LYS A 2 64.27 46.15 15.29
C LYS A 2 63.58 44.81 15.69
N LYS A 3 62.81 44.84 16.81
CA LYS A 3 61.96 43.71 17.24
C LYS A 3 60.68 43.69 16.39
N ILE A 4 60.47 42.61 15.73
CA ILE A 4 59.19 42.30 15.06
C ILE A 4 58.31 41.53 16.05
N SER A 5 57.14 42.15 16.37
CA SER A 5 56.09 41.54 17.19
C SER A 5 55.12 40.81 16.29
N TYR A 6 54.95 39.49 16.45
CA TYR A 6 53.91 38.71 15.78
C TYR A 6 52.67 38.66 16.67
N SER A 7 51.64 39.41 16.31
CA SER A 7 50.29 39.23 16.87
C SER A 7 49.62 38.05 16.15
N GLY A 8 49.53 36.94 16.82
CA GLY A 8 48.77 35.77 16.34
C GLY A 8 47.25 35.98 16.53
N ALA A 9 46.55 36.23 15.43
CA ALA A 9 45.08 36.17 15.44
C ALA A 9 44.64 34.73 15.38
N ILE A 10 44.10 34.22 16.51
CA ILE A 10 43.45 32.91 16.58
C ILE A 10 42.08 33.06 15.93
N PHE A 11 41.92 32.54 14.72
CA PHE A 11 40.62 32.43 14.02
C PHE A 11 39.91 31.18 14.52
N LEU A 12 39.00 31.39 15.49
CA LEU A 12 38.15 30.33 16.04
C LEU A 12 37.03 30.03 15.02
N CYS A 13 37.24 29.03 14.14
CA CYS A 13 36.20 28.50 13.24
C CYS A 13 35.15 27.80 14.09
N PHE A 14 34.03 28.46 14.32
CA PHE A 14 32.83 27.88 14.86
C PHE A 14 32.17 26.97 13.77
N LEU A 15 32.50 25.69 13.79
CA LEU A 15 31.83 24.69 12.96
C LEU A 15 30.43 24.53 13.53
N MET A 16 29.43 25.26 13.01
CA MET A 16 28.03 24.93 13.22
C MET A 16 27.77 23.60 12.52
N VAL A 17 27.82 22.51 13.27
CA VAL A 17 27.26 21.24 12.84
C VAL A 17 25.75 21.44 12.77
N LEU A 18 25.24 21.73 11.58
CA LEU A 18 23.83 21.64 11.26
C LEU A 18 23.48 20.14 11.36
N CYS A 19 23.24 19.64 12.57
CA CYS A 19 22.49 18.42 12.77
C CYS A 19 21.08 18.67 12.20
N GLY A 20 20.90 18.47 10.93
CA GLY A 20 19.58 18.32 10.35
C GLY A 20 18.94 17.11 11.03
N CYS A 21 18.09 17.35 12.03
CA CYS A 21 17.31 16.29 12.67
C CYS A 21 16.51 15.61 11.57
N ALA A 22 16.91 14.40 11.15
CA ALA A 22 16.13 13.57 10.29
C ALA A 22 14.77 13.35 10.95
N ARG A 23 13.67 13.60 10.23
CA ARG A 23 12.32 13.35 10.76
C ARG A 23 12.23 11.86 11.11
N PRO A 24 11.83 11.50 12.33
CA PRO A 24 11.59 10.11 12.66
C PRO A 24 10.43 9.56 11.82
N HIS A 25 10.45 8.28 11.54
CA HIS A 25 9.40 7.62 10.76
C HIS A 25 8.09 7.49 11.54
N LEU A 26 8.18 7.43 12.88
CA LEU A 26 7.07 7.40 13.81
C LEU A 26 7.41 8.26 15.03
N ASP A 27 6.48 9.13 15.41
CA ASP A 27 6.55 9.98 16.61
C ASP A 27 5.48 9.56 17.60
N LYS A 28 5.87 9.26 18.85
CA LYS A 28 4.90 9.17 19.94
C LYS A 28 4.34 10.55 20.23
N ILE A 29 3.02 10.67 20.22
CA ILE A 29 2.35 11.97 20.42
C ILE A 29 1.77 12.09 21.83
N THR A 30 1.69 13.34 22.32
CA THR A 30 1.13 13.66 23.65
C THR A 30 -0.39 13.84 23.58
N GLN A 31 -1.04 13.82 24.72
CA GLN A 31 -2.51 13.95 24.85
C GLN A 31 -3.07 15.19 24.15
N GLU A 32 -2.35 16.33 24.21
CA GLU A 32 -2.79 17.59 23.61
C GLU A 32 -2.80 17.57 22.08
N ARG A 33 -2.15 16.57 21.47
CA ARG A 33 -2.00 16.40 20.02
C ARG A 33 -2.84 15.28 19.47
N LEU A 34 -3.62 14.59 20.31
CA LEU A 34 -4.48 13.49 19.86
C LEU A 34 -5.59 14.01 18.93
N PRO A 35 -5.86 13.32 17.82
CA PRO A 35 -7.05 13.59 17.04
C PRO A 35 -8.31 13.09 17.76
N LEU A 36 -9.46 13.57 17.34
CA LEU A 36 -10.72 12.95 17.71
C LEU A 36 -10.88 11.62 16.93
N PHE A 37 -10.98 10.52 17.64
CA PHE A 37 -11.11 9.18 17.04
C PHE A 37 -12.57 8.87 16.70
N THR A 38 -13.08 9.51 15.65
CA THR A 38 -14.40 9.22 15.06
C THR A 38 -14.27 8.20 13.92
N ASP A 39 -15.36 7.57 13.53
CA ASP A 39 -15.35 6.59 12.44
C ASP A 39 -16.47 6.84 11.44
N ASP A 40 -16.13 7.21 10.22
CA ASP A 40 -17.08 7.59 9.16
C ASP A 40 -17.81 6.38 8.54
N LEU A 41 -17.48 5.17 8.92
CA LEU A 41 -18.19 3.93 8.59
C LEU A 41 -19.03 3.38 9.75
N GLN A 42 -19.21 4.17 10.83
CA GLN A 42 -19.98 3.73 12.00
C GLN A 42 -19.56 2.33 12.50
N LEU A 43 -18.24 2.10 12.53
CA LEU A 43 -17.56 0.85 12.92
C LEU A 43 -17.84 -0.37 12.01
N GLU A 44 -18.58 -0.20 10.89
CA GLU A 44 -18.82 -1.29 9.94
C GLU A 44 -17.49 -1.90 9.46
N GLY A 45 -17.39 -3.24 9.48
CA GLY A 45 -16.20 -4.00 9.09
C GLY A 45 -15.02 -3.91 10.08
N LEU A 46 -15.09 -3.09 11.13
CA LEU A 46 -13.97 -2.85 12.03
C LEU A 46 -13.64 -4.10 12.86
N LEU A 47 -14.65 -4.78 13.42
CA LEU A 47 -14.45 -6.02 14.17
C LEU A 47 -13.86 -7.13 13.28
N THR A 48 -14.34 -7.25 12.04
CA THR A 48 -13.81 -8.22 11.07
C THR A 48 -12.32 -7.92 10.79
N GLY A 49 -11.96 -6.66 10.56
CA GLY A 49 -10.58 -6.25 10.34
C GLY A 49 -9.68 -6.55 11.53
N ALA A 50 -10.15 -6.27 12.76
CA ALA A 50 -9.41 -6.54 13.99
C ALA A 50 -9.17 -8.04 14.20
N VAL A 51 -10.19 -8.88 13.96
CA VAL A 51 -10.07 -10.35 14.09
C VAL A 51 -9.10 -10.91 13.05
N ARG A 52 -9.17 -10.50 11.80
CA ARG A 52 -8.22 -10.89 10.73
C ARG A 52 -6.81 -10.45 11.08
N HIS A 53 -6.65 -9.23 11.60
CA HIS A 53 -5.34 -8.73 12.01
C HIS A 53 -4.76 -9.48 13.21
N LEU A 54 -5.59 -9.82 14.20
CA LEU A 54 -5.18 -10.69 15.32
C LEU A 54 -4.77 -12.09 14.85
N HIS A 55 -5.45 -12.65 13.83
CA HIS A 55 -5.07 -13.94 13.25
C HIS A 55 -3.64 -13.88 12.67
N TYR A 56 -3.31 -12.82 11.94
CA TYR A 56 -1.92 -12.60 11.50
C TYR A 56 -0.94 -12.50 12.68
N LEU A 57 -1.24 -11.71 13.71
CA LEU A 57 -0.35 -11.57 14.87
C LEU A 57 -0.09 -12.92 15.58
N ARG A 58 -1.05 -13.84 15.56
CA ARG A 58 -0.91 -15.20 16.13
C ARG A 58 0.04 -16.09 15.35
N LYS A 59 0.31 -15.80 14.07
CA LYS A 59 1.26 -16.54 13.23
C LYS A 59 2.71 -16.10 13.44
N LEU A 60 2.94 -14.94 14.06
CA LEU A 60 4.29 -14.44 14.34
C LEU A 60 4.95 -15.27 15.45
N PRO A 61 6.30 -15.47 15.41
CA PRO A 61 7.03 -16.15 16.48
C PRO A 61 6.88 -15.42 17.82
N ASP A 62 6.78 -16.19 18.93
CA ASP A 62 6.52 -15.65 20.26
C ASP A 62 7.65 -14.77 20.83
N ASP A 63 8.87 -15.00 20.37
CA ASP A 63 10.08 -14.25 20.73
C ASP A 63 10.24 -12.95 19.91
N SER A 64 9.36 -12.70 18.96
CA SER A 64 9.42 -11.49 18.12
C SER A 64 9.10 -10.23 18.91
N SER A 65 9.78 -9.14 18.55
CA SER A 65 9.49 -7.80 19.07
C SER A 65 9.51 -6.77 17.94
N PHE A 66 8.76 -5.69 18.12
CA PHE A 66 8.58 -4.64 17.11
C PHE A 66 8.80 -3.28 17.75
N THR A 67 9.47 -2.40 16.98
CA THR A 67 9.77 -1.04 17.44
C THR A 67 8.77 -0.05 16.86
N LEU A 68 8.15 0.76 17.71
CA LEU A 68 7.28 1.88 17.35
C LEU A 68 7.89 3.16 17.93
N GLY A 69 8.40 4.03 17.06
CA GLY A 69 9.18 5.18 17.50
C GLY A 69 10.42 4.74 18.30
N THR A 70 10.46 5.05 19.59
CA THR A 70 11.51 4.62 20.52
C THR A 70 11.10 3.44 21.40
N ASP A 71 9.84 3.02 21.37
CA ASP A 71 9.31 1.98 22.23
C ASP A 71 9.38 0.61 21.56
N VAL A 72 9.75 -0.43 22.33
CA VAL A 72 9.82 -1.82 21.86
C VAL A 72 8.69 -2.63 22.48
N TYR A 73 7.94 -3.35 21.65
CA TYR A 73 6.80 -4.17 22.07
C TYR A 73 7.02 -5.64 21.66
N PRO A 74 6.97 -6.58 22.61
CA PRO A 74 6.93 -8.00 22.25
C PRO A 74 5.61 -8.34 21.53
N VAL A 75 5.62 -9.31 20.65
CA VAL A 75 4.43 -9.72 19.91
C VAL A 75 3.27 -10.13 20.83
N SER A 76 3.56 -10.70 21.98
CA SER A 76 2.56 -11.02 23.01
C SER A 76 1.77 -9.79 23.46
N TRP A 77 2.45 -8.63 23.62
CA TRP A 77 1.79 -7.38 23.96
C TRP A 77 0.94 -6.81 22.83
N LEU A 78 1.40 -6.96 21.58
CA LEU A 78 0.62 -6.54 20.40
C LEU A 78 -0.65 -7.40 20.22
N ARG A 79 -0.57 -8.71 20.50
CA ARG A 79 -1.72 -9.60 20.57
C ARG A 79 -2.70 -9.18 21.69
N GLU A 80 -2.19 -8.87 22.87
CA GLU A 80 -2.99 -8.37 23.99
C GLU A 80 -3.65 -7.03 23.67
N SER A 81 -2.92 -6.11 23.02
CA SER A 81 -3.45 -4.84 22.54
C SER A 81 -4.62 -5.04 21.57
N MET A 82 -4.48 -5.95 20.61
CA MET A 82 -5.53 -6.24 19.63
C MET A 82 -6.73 -6.96 20.27
N ASN A 83 -6.50 -7.90 21.18
CA ASN A 83 -7.57 -8.53 21.95
C ASN A 83 -8.37 -7.49 22.76
N SER A 84 -7.68 -6.59 23.47
CA SER A 84 -8.34 -5.51 24.22
C SER A 84 -9.20 -4.62 23.32
N PHE A 85 -8.69 -4.28 22.13
CA PHE A 85 -9.46 -3.50 21.16
C PHE A 85 -10.72 -4.27 20.68
N ILE A 86 -10.60 -5.57 20.38
CA ILE A 86 -11.73 -6.44 20.01
C ILE A 86 -12.76 -6.49 21.14
N ASP A 87 -12.31 -6.60 22.38
CA ASP A 87 -13.22 -6.68 23.54
C ASP A 87 -13.93 -5.34 23.79
N ILE A 88 -13.28 -4.20 23.52
CA ILE A 88 -13.95 -2.88 23.51
C ILE A 88 -15.04 -2.83 22.43
N LEU A 89 -14.74 -3.25 21.20
CA LEU A 89 -15.71 -3.24 20.09
C LEU A 89 -16.93 -4.12 20.36
N LYS A 90 -16.77 -5.27 21.05
CA LYS A 90 -17.87 -6.16 21.41
C LYS A 90 -18.84 -5.56 22.42
N GLN A 91 -18.44 -4.49 23.13
CA GLN A 91 -19.31 -3.77 24.06
C GLN A 91 -20.18 -2.73 23.35
N ASP A 92 -20.04 -2.61 22.02
CA ASP A 92 -20.80 -1.67 21.18
C ASP A 92 -20.72 -0.21 21.69
N PRO A 93 -19.50 0.31 21.87
CA PRO A 93 -19.33 1.65 22.45
C PRO A 93 -19.85 2.74 21.50
N SER A 94 -20.37 3.84 22.07
CA SER A 94 -20.63 5.02 21.27
C SER A 94 -19.34 5.57 20.65
N PRO A 95 -19.39 6.38 19.57
CA PRO A 95 -18.20 6.99 18.98
C PRO A 95 -17.40 7.82 19.99
N GLU A 96 -18.07 8.54 20.86
CA GLU A 96 -17.46 9.38 21.91
C GLU A 96 -16.77 8.51 22.97
N GLU A 97 -17.42 7.42 23.39
CA GLU A 97 -16.87 6.48 24.35
C GLU A 97 -15.66 5.75 23.77
N LEU A 98 -15.73 5.29 22.52
CA LEU A 98 -14.58 4.67 21.85
C LEU A 98 -13.40 5.65 21.77
N SER A 99 -13.64 6.90 21.35
CA SER A 99 -12.61 7.94 21.29
C SER A 99 -11.94 8.18 22.64
N ARG A 100 -12.73 8.26 23.71
CA ARG A 100 -12.24 8.42 25.09
C ARG A 100 -11.40 7.22 25.52
N ILE A 101 -11.91 5.99 25.32
CA ILE A 101 -11.20 4.75 25.68
C ILE A 101 -9.87 4.66 24.96
N ILE A 102 -9.81 4.96 23.66
CA ILE A 102 -8.57 4.94 22.88
C ILE A 102 -7.59 5.98 23.43
N SER A 103 -8.04 7.21 23.66
CA SER A 103 -7.20 8.29 24.14
C SER A 103 -6.59 8.00 25.53
N GLU A 104 -7.33 7.34 26.40
CA GLU A 104 -6.90 7.03 27.77
C GLU A 104 -6.03 5.77 27.87
N ASN A 105 -6.30 4.76 27.03
CA ASN A 105 -5.73 3.41 27.22
C ASN A 105 -4.70 3.00 26.17
N PHE A 106 -4.47 3.83 25.14
CA PHE A 106 -3.50 3.51 24.09
C PHE A 106 -2.41 4.57 23.96
N SER A 107 -1.20 4.14 23.73
CA SER A 107 -0.10 4.96 23.22
C SER A 107 -0.26 5.17 21.74
N ILE A 108 -0.20 6.42 21.29
CA ILE A 108 -0.46 6.81 19.89
C ILE A 108 0.85 7.29 19.26
N TYR A 109 1.11 6.79 18.05
CA TYR A 109 2.28 7.12 17.24
C TYR A 109 1.83 7.68 15.91
N GLN A 110 2.28 8.86 15.55
CA GLN A 110 1.99 9.49 14.25
C GLN A 110 3.09 9.12 13.24
N ALA A 111 2.70 8.73 12.02
CA ALA A 111 3.64 8.59 10.91
C ALA A 111 4.34 9.92 10.61
N GLY A 112 5.64 9.87 10.30
CA GLY A 112 6.46 11.08 10.10
C GLY A 112 6.07 11.93 8.90
N GLY A 113 5.31 11.35 7.97
CA GLY A 113 4.82 12.03 6.77
C GLY A 113 5.88 12.20 5.68
N ARG A 114 5.55 12.98 4.67
CA ARG A 114 6.45 13.37 3.57
C ARG A 114 7.35 14.52 4.00
N LYS A 115 8.57 14.54 3.46
CA LYS A 115 9.55 15.59 3.79
C LYS A 115 9.17 16.96 3.25
N ASP A 116 8.46 16.99 2.13
CA ASP A 116 8.00 18.19 1.41
C ASP A 116 6.64 18.72 1.90
N LEU A 117 6.00 18.06 2.87
CA LEU A 117 4.75 18.45 3.49
C LEU A 117 4.96 18.79 4.98
N PRO A 118 3.98 19.44 5.65
CA PRO A 118 3.98 19.59 7.09
C PRO A 118 4.19 18.25 7.82
N ARG A 119 4.71 18.31 9.06
CA ARG A 119 5.04 17.09 9.81
C ARG A 119 3.80 16.23 10.02
N GLY A 120 3.91 14.94 9.70
CA GLY A 120 2.84 13.97 9.81
C GLY A 120 1.93 13.90 8.58
N GLU A 121 1.98 14.88 7.68
CA GLU A 121 1.19 14.84 6.45
C GLU A 121 1.82 13.91 5.42
N MET A 122 0.95 13.13 4.77
CA MET A 122 1.33 12.11 3.81
C MET A 122 0.35 12.08 2.64
N LEU A 123 0.78 11.47 1.55
CA LEU A 123 -0.08 11.19 0.40
C LEU A 123 -0.89 9.92 0.66
N ILE A 124 -2.21 10.05 0.61
CA ILE A 124 -3.15 8.92 0.67
C ILE A 124 -3.71 8.69 -0.71
N THR A 125 -3.50 7.48 -1.22
CA THR A 125 -4.08 7.00 -2.47
C THR A 125 -5.04 5.84 -2.19
N GLY A 126 -5.68 5.28 -3.23
CA GLY A 126 -6.60 4.19 -3.06
C GLY A 126 -6.38 3.08 -4.09
N TYR A 127 -6.70 1.86 -3.69
CA TYR A 127 -6.78 0.72 -4.59
C TYR A 127 -8.08 -0.05 -4.38
N TYR A 128 -8.46 -0.88 -5.34
CA TYR A 128 -9.73 -1.59 -5.35
C TYR A 128 -9.60 -2.92 -6.07
N GLU A 129 -10.58 -3.76 -5.95
CA GLU A 129 -10.69 -5.01 -6.69
C GLU A 129 -11.47 -4.78 -8.00
N PRO A 130 -10.81 -4.74 -9.18
CA PRO A 130 -11.48 -4.54 -10.46
C PRO A 130 -12.36 -5.74 -10.84
N PHE A 131 -13.47 -5.44 -11.50
CA PHE A 131 -14.34 -6.43 -12.13
C PHE A 131 -14.16 -6.35 -13.65
N LEU A 132 -13.69 -7.44 -14.24
CA LEU A 132 -13.22 -7.51 -15.62
C LEU A 132 -13.99 -8.57 -16.42
N LYS A 133 -14.01 -8.45 -17.74
CA LYS A 133 -14.52 -9.48 -18.64
C LYS A 133 -13.35 -10.29 -19.21
N GLY A 134 -13.50 -11.62 -19.28
CA GLY A 134 -12.45 -12.52 -19.77
C GLY A 134 -12.97 -13.74 -20.51
N SER A 135 -12.06 -14.40 -21.22
CA SER A 135 -12.29 -15.70 -21.87
C SER A 135 -11.15 -16.66 -21.51
N LEU A 136 -11.45 -17.95 -21.33
CA LEU A 136 -10.44 -18.98 -21.16
C LEU A 136 -9.75 -19.34 -22.47
N THR A 137 -10.34 -18.97 -23.60
CA THR A 137 -9.79 -19.19 -24.94
C THR A 137 -9.40 -17.86 -25.58
N ARG A 138 -8.33 -17.88 -26.39
CA ARG A 138 -7.89 -16.71 -27.14
C ARG A 138 -8.76 -16.51 -28.37
N GLU A 139 -9.66 -15.55 -28.31
CA GLU A 139 -10.56 -15.18 -29.42
C GLU A 139 -10.88 -13.69 -29.34
N ALA A 140 -11.05 -13.02 -30.48
CA ALA A 140 -11.40 -11.60 -30.48
C ALA A 140 -12.75 -11.34 -29.78
N PRO A 141 -12.84 -10.31 -28.87
CA PRO A 141 -11.82 -9.33 -28.52
C PRO A 141 -10.87 -9.75 -27.38
N PHE A 142 -10.98 -10.97 -26.86
CA PHE A 142 -10.20 -11.49 -25.72
C PHE A 142 -8.84 -11.99 -26.20
N VAL A 143 -7.84 -11.10 -26.25
CA VAL A 143 -6.51 -11.40 -26.79
C VAL A 143 -5.35 -11.01 -25.87
N PHE A 144 -5.63 -10.38 -24.73
CA PHE A 144 -4.62 -9.92 -23.77
C PHE A 144 -4.51 -10.89 -22.60
N PRO A 145 -3.48 -11.76 -22.58
CA PRO A 145 -3.38 -12.83 -21.58
C PRO A 145 -2.94 -12.32 -20.21
N LEU A 146 -3.48 -12.96 -19.17
CA LEU A 146 -2.92 -12.98 -17.83
C LEU A 146 -2.31 -14.36 -17.59
N TYR A 147 -1.12 -14.40 -17.01
CA TYR A 147 -0.37 -15.64 -16.86
C TYR A 147 -0.26 -16.07 -15.41
N SER A 148 -0.23 -17.38 -15.18
CA SER A 148 0.31 -17.97 -13.95
C SER A 148 1.85 -17.93 -13.95
N PRO A 149 2.48 -18.07 -12.76
CA PRO A 149 3.95 -18.11 -12.69
C PRO A 149 4.51 -19.24 -13.54
N PRO A 150 5.34 -18.96 -14.56
CA PRO A 150 5.95 -20.01 -15.37
C PRO A 150 7.09 -20.71 -14.60
N GLU A 151 7.40 -21.96 -14.94
CA GLU A 151 8.48 -22.74 -14.32
C GLU A 151 9.86 -22.05 -14.40
N SER A 152 10.07 -21.22 -15.42
CA SER A 152 11.29 -20.43 -15.57
C SER A 152 11.47 -19.35 -14.52
N LEU A 153 10.42 -19.01 -13.74
CA LEU A 153 10.45 -18.03 -12.67
C LEU A 153 10.96 -18.66 -11.38
N ILE A 154 12.22 -18.45 -11.07
CA ILE A 154 12.90 -19.03 -9.92
C ILE A 154 12.81 -18.09 -8.73
N HIS A 155 12.28 -18.60 -7.63
CA HIS A 155 12.22 -17.90 -6.36
C HIS A 155 13.55 -18.06 -5.62
N THR A 156 14.20 -16.96 -5.25
CA THR A 156 15.41 -16.96 -4.44
C THR A 156 15.27 -15.97 -3.29
N ARG A 157 16.06 -16.14 -2.24
CA ARG A 157 16.19 -15.12 -1.19
C ARG A 157 17.52 -14.40 -1.37
N ASP A 158 17.49 -13.08 -1.34
CA ASP A 158 18.70 -12.28 -1.31
C ASP A 158 19.48 -12.58 -0.03
N SER A 159 20.76 -12.93 -0.18
CA SER A 159 21.61 -13.39 0.93
C SER A 159 21.89 -12.31 1.98
N LYS A 160 21.75 -11.02 1.63
CA LYS A 160 22.04 -9.89 2.53
C LYS A 160 20.78 -9.40 3.22
N SER A 161 19.69 -9.24 2.47
CA SER A 161 18.43 -8.68 2.97
C SER A 161 17.42 -9.73 3.40
N GLY A 162 17.59 -11.00 3.03
CA GLY A 162 16.60 -12.07 3.23
C GLY A 162 15.33 -11.92 2.38
N LYS A 163 15.22 -10.84 1.59
CA LYS A 163 14.04 -10.56 0.78
C LYS A 163 13.88 -11.58 -0.35
N LEU A 164 12.62 -11.94 -0.62
CA LEU A 164 12.29 -12.78 -1.77
C LEU A 164 12.59 -12.03 -3.06
N THR A 165 13.33 -12.67 -3.95
CA THR A 165 13.67 -12.17 -5.28
C THR A 165 13.28 -13.19 -6.35
N PHE A 166 13.03 -12.70 -7.56
CA PHE A 166 12.59 -13.51 -8.68
C PHE A 166 13.62 -13.42 -9.80
N LYS A 167 14.10 -14.56 -10.27
CA LYS A 167 15.17 -14.68 -11.25
C LYS A 167 14.84 -15.74 -12.28
N ARG A 168 15.65 -15.84 -13.32
CA ARG A 168 15.65 -16.93 -14.30
C ARG A 168 17.07 -17.42 -14.52
N ARG A 169 17.21 -18.59 -15.16
CA ARG A 169 18.50 -19.03 -15.65
C ARG A 169 18.74 -18.51 -17.08
N ASP A 170 19.93 -18.00 -17.33
CA ASP A 170 20.40 -17.71 -18.68
C ASP A 170 20.80 -19.00 -19.40
N LYS A 171 21.21 -18.90 -20.68
CA LYS A 171 21.69 -20.02 -21.49
C LYS A 171 22.94 -20.73 -20.92
N ASN A 172 23.66 -20.11 -20.00
CA ASN A 172 24.81 -20.64 -19.30
C ASN A 172 24.45 -21.18 -17.90
N GLY A 173 23.17 -21.27 -17.53
CA GLY A 173 22.68 -21.71 -16.23
C GLY A 173 22.81 -20.70 -15.10
N ARG A 174 23.27 -19.47 -15.34
CA ARG A 174 23.45 -18.43 -14.32
C ARG A 174 22.12 -17.80 -13.96
N LEU A 175 21.94 -17.46 -12.67
CA LEU A 175 20.76 -16.71 -12.20
C LEU A 175 20.90 -15.24 -12.57
N VAL A 176 19.98 -14.75 -13.41
CA VAL A 176 19.89 -13.36 -13.87
C VAL A 176 18.49 -12.81 -13.55
N LEU A 177 18.30 -11.48 -13.70
CA LEU A 177 16.99 -10.86 -13.55
C LEU A 177 15.97 -11.50 -14.51
N TYR A 178 14.71 -11.55 -14.08
CA TYR A 178 13.64 -12.02 -14.95
C TYR A 178 13.38 -10.99 -16.07
N TRP A 179 12.63 -11.39 -17.08
CA TRP A 179 12.30 -10.55 -18.21
C TRP A 179 11.39 -9.38 -17.81
N THR A 180 11.52 -8.27 -18.54
CA THR A 180 10.63 -7.11 -18.44
C THR A 180 9.23 -7.43 -18.97
N ARG A 181 8.26 -6.57 -18.71
CA ARG A 181 6.91 -6.64 -19.31
C ARG A 181 6.98 -6.81 -20.82
N GLU A 182 7.72 -5.92 -21.47
CA GLU A 182 7.82 -5.92 -22.93
C GLU A 182 8.39 -7.25 -23.47
N GLU A 183 9.45 -7.76 -22.84
CA GLU A 183 10.06 -9.03 -23.24
C GLU A 183 9.11 -10.21 -23.02
N ILE A 184 8.37 -10.24 -21.91
CA ILE A 184 7.39 -11.30 -21.63
C ILE A 184 6.28 -11.29 -22.68
N GLU A 185 5.72 -10.12 -23.01
CA GLU A 185 4.59 -9.98 -23.92
C GLU A 185 5.03 -10.14 -25.39
N ALA A 186 6.18 -9.59 -25.79
CA ALA A 186 6.65 -9.63 -27.18
C ALA A 186 7.22 -10.98 -27.61
N ASN A 187 7.92 -11.67 -26.70
CA ASN A 187 8.63 -12.91 -27.02
C ASN A 187 7.91 -14.18 -26.52
N GLY A 188 6.76 -14.03 -25.83
CA GLY A 188 5.96 -15.14 -25.35
C GLY A 188 6.67 -15.95 -24.23
N TYR A 189 7.51 -15.32 -23.40
CA TYR A 189 8.26 -16.04 -22.35
C TYR A 189 7.39 -16.63 -21.22
N ALA A 190 6.11 -16.35 -21.21
CA ALA A 190 5.13 -16.98 -20.34
C ALA A 190 4.10 -17.84 -21.09
N ALA A 191 4.30 -18.09 -22.39
CA ALA A 191 3.40 -18.90 -23.20
C ALA A 191 3.21 -20.31 -22.59
N GLY A 192 1.99 -20.82 -22.64
CA GLY A 192 1.57 -22.07 -22.01
C GLY A 192 1.13 -21.92 -20.55
N ASN A 193 1.22 -20.72 -19.98
CA ASN A 193 0.78 -20.41 -18.61
C ASN A 193 -0.41 -19.44 -18.60
N GLU A 194 -1.14 -19.30 -19.70
CA GLU A 194 -2.30 -18.41 -19.80
C GLU A 194 -3.42 -18.88 -18.86
N LEU A 195 -3.86 -18.00 -17.97
CA LEU A 195 -5.01 -18.24 -17.09
C LEU A 195 -6.31 -17.80 -17.75
N VAL A 196 -6.28 -16.62 -18.36
CA VAL A 196 -7.45 -15.97 -18.96
C VAL A 196 -6.97 -14.88 -19.91
N TYR A 197 -7.78 -14.61 -20.94
CA TYR A 197 -7.56 -13.51 -21.87
C TYR A 197 -8.56 -12.41 -21.60
N LEU A 198 -8.08 -11.17 -21.44
CA LEU A 198 -8.90 -9.98 -21.28
C LEU A 198 -9.14 -9.31 -22.66
N ASN A 199 -10.16 -8.47 -22.73
CA ASN A 199 -10.53 -7.75 -23.95
C ASN A 199 -9.90 -6.36 -24.08
N ASN A 200 -9.12 -5.92 -23.08
CA ASN A 200 -8.54 -4.58 -23.06
C ASN A 200 -7.14 -4.61 -22.39
N PRO A 201 -6.08 -4.11 -23.06
CA PRO A 201 -4.72 -4.13 -22.52
C PRO A 201 -4.54 -3.17 -21.32
N VAL A 202 -5.32 -2.08 -21.27
CA VAL A 202 -5.27 -1.15 -20.13
C VAL A 202 -5.90 -1.79 -18.90
N ASP A 203 -6.94 -2.60 -19.06
CA ASP A 203 -7.54 -3.37 -17.95
C ASP A 203 -6.58 -4.42 -17.42
N ALA A 204 -5.87 -5.13 -18.32
CA ALA A 204 -4.82 -6.07 -17.93
C ALA A 204 -3.72 -5.35 -17.15
N PHE A 205 -3.24 -4.22 -17.66
CA PHE A 205 -2.22 -3.41 -16.96
C PHE A 205 -2.68 -2.94 -15.58
N ILE A 206 -3.92 -2.45 -15.47
CA ILE A 206 -4.45 -1.99 -14.19
C ILE A 206 -4.57 -3.14 -13.20
N LEU A 207 -4.98 -4.33 -13.63
CA LEU A 207 -4.98 -5.51 -12.78
C LEU A 207 -3.58 -5.85 -12.25
N HIS A 208 -2.53 -5.71 -13.08
CA HIS A 208 -1.14 -5.85 -12.62
C HIS A 208 -0.76 -4.82 -11.53
N VAL A 209 -1.36 -3.63 -11.56
CA VAL A 209 -1.13 -2.61 -10.52
C VAL A 209 -1.93 -2.90 -9.26
N GLN A 210 -3.19 -3.36 -9.40
CA GLN A 210 -4.09 -3.66 -8.27
C GLN A 210 -3.73 -4.98 -7.56
N GLY A 211 -3.17 -5.96 -8.28
CA GLY A 211 -2.72 -7.24 -7.75
C GLY A 211 -3.82 -8.30 -7.57
N SER A 212 -5.09 -7.92 -7.58
CA SER A 212 -6.25 -8.84 -7.48
C SER A 212 -7.43 -8.29 -8.26
N GLY A 213 -8.38 -9.16 -8.62
CA GLY A 213 -9.59 -8.79 -9.34
C GLY A 213 -10.57 -9.94 -9.48
N LYS A 214 -11.75 -9.62 -10.02
CA LYS A 214 -12.77 -10.60 -10.42
C LYS A 214 -12.91 -10.60 -11.93
N VAL A 215 -12.94 -11.79 -12.51
CA VAL A 215 -13.10 -11.98 -13.94
C VAL A 215 -14.42 -12.70 -14.22
N GLN A 216 -15.31 -12.03 -14.90
CA GLN A 216 -16.53 -12.65 -15.47
C GLN A 216 -16.18 -13.31 -16.79
N LEU A 217 -16.31 -14.61 -16.84
CA LEU A 217 -16.14 -15.42 -18.04
C LEU A 217 -17.37 -15.31 -18.97
N GLN A 218 -17.23 -15.78 -20.19
CA GLN A 218 -18.27 -15.70 -21.22
C GLN A 218 -19.53 -16.50 -20.88
N ASP A 219 -19.40 -17.57 -20.08
CA ASP A 219 -20.51 -18.36 -19.56
C ASP A 219 -21.26 -17.70 -18.38
N GLY A 220 -20.82 -16.50 -17.98
CA GLY A 220 -21.37 -15.76 -16.84
C GLY A 220 -20.72 -16.09 -15.52
N THR A 221 -19.89 -17.13 -15.44
CA THR A 221 -19.15 -17.49 -14.21
C THR A 221 -18.20 -16.35 -13.81
N VAL A 222 -18.19 -16.00 -12.54
CA VAL A 222 -17.23 -15.04 -11.97
C VAL A 222 -16.19 -15.79 -11.17
N ARG A 223 -14.92 -15.53 -11.44
CA ARG A 223 -13.78 -16.14 -10.73
C ARG A 223 -12.86 -15.07 -10.19
N SER A 224 -12.36 -15.28 -8.98
CA SER A 224 -11.36 -14.41 -8.36
C SER A 224 -9.96 -14.75 -8.88
N ILE A 225 -9.15 -13.72 -9.14
CA ILE A 225 -7.76 -13.82 -9.56
C ILE A 225 -6.89 -12.97 -8.64
N HIS A 226 -5.84 -13.58 -8.06
CA HIS A 226 -4.98 -12.93 -7.08
C HIS A 226 -3.53 -13.00 -7.51
N TYR A 227 -2.73 -12.04 -6.99
CA TYR A 227 -1.28 -12.01 -7.11
C TYR A 227 -0.68 -13.35 -6.68
N ALA A 228 0.18 -13.90 -7.51
CA ALA A 228 0.95 -15.12 -7.22
C ALA A 228 2.46 -14.82 -7.13
N ALA A 229 2.99 -14.05 -8.08
CA ALA A 229 4.39 -13.69 -8.16
C ALA A 229 4.58 -12.41 -8.99
N SER A 230 5.80 -11.86 -8.97
CA SER A 230 6.21 -10.82 -9.91
C SER A 230 7.49 -11.22 -10.63
N ASN A 231 7.85 -10.50 -11.69
CA ASN A 231 9.15 -10.65 -12.33
C ASN A 231 10.32 -10.09 -11.48
N GLY A 232 10.04 -9.55 -10.28
CA GLY A 232 11.05 -9.03 -9.36
C GLY A 232 11.63 -7.67 -9.74
N LEU A 233 11.16 -7.05 -10.82
CA LEU A 233 11.62 -5.75 -11.27
C LEU A 233 10.86 -4.61 -10.58
N GLU A 234 11.46 -3.42 -10.61
CA GLU A 234 10.88 -2.21 -10.03
C GLU A 234 9.66 -1.74 -10.82
N TYR A 235 8.77 -1.04 -10.12
CA TYR A 235 7.60 -0.40 -10.70
C TYR A 235 7.93 0.99 -11.21
N PHE A 236 7.60 1.28 -12.46
CA PHE A 236 7.69 2.60 -13.05
C PHE A 236 6.29 3.14 -13.38
N SER A 237 5.99 4.33 -12.86
CA SER A 237 4.67 4.93 -13.00
C SER A 237 4.43 5.48 -14.40
N ILE A 238 3.44 4.95 -15.11
CA ILE A 238 3.02 5.50 -16.40
C ILE A 238 2.36 6.88 -16.25
N GLY A 239 1.72 7.17 -15.11
CA GLY A 239 1.22 8.51 -14.81
C GLY A 239 2.35 9.53 -14.72
N LYS A 240 3.45 9.17 -14.01
CA LYS A 240 4.64 10.03 -13.98
C LYS A 240 5.24 10.22 -15.37
N LEU A 241 5.34 9.17 -16.18
CA LEU A 241 5.81 9.27 -17.56
C LEU A 241 5.00 10.29 -18.37
N LEU A 242 3.66 10.24 -18.26
CA LEU A 242 2.78 11.16 -18.99
C LEU A 242 2.96 12.61 -18.54
N VAL A 243 3.21 12.85 -17.26
CA VAL A 243 3.57 14.19 -16.75
C VAL A 243 4.94 14.65 -17.27
N ASP A 244 5.95 13.80 -17.16
CA ASP A 244 7.32 14.11 -17.61
C ASP A 244 7.37 14.39 -19.14
N ARG A 245 6.45 13.81 -19.92
CA ARG A 245 6.27 14.06 -21.35
C ARG A 245 5.35 15.26 -21.67
N GLY A 246 4.83 15.95 -20.65
CA GLY A 246 3.89 17.07 -20.84
C GLY A 246 2.54 16.70 -21.44
N LYS A 247 2.15 15.41 -21.34
CA LYS A 247 0.86 14.90 -21.85
C LYS A 247 -0.31 15.15 -20.91
N MET A 248 -0.05 15.37 -19.61
CA MET A 248 -1.02 15.79 -18.61
C MET A 248 -0.30 16.46 -17.42
N SER A 249 -1.02 17.25 -16.65
CA SER A 249 -0.46 17.85 -15.44
C SER A 249 -0.45 16.85 -14.27
N LEU A 250 0.35 17.15 -13.24
CA LEU A 250 0.40 16.30 -12.05
C LEU A 250 -0.95 16.24 -11.32
N GLU A 251 -1.72 17.33 -11.33
CA GLU A 251 -3.05 17.44 -10.71
C GLU A 251 -4.06 16.55 -11.42
N GLU A 252 -3.96 16.42 -12.75
CA GLU A 252 -4.88 15.65 -13.57
C GLU A 252 -4.63 14.13 -13.51
N VAL A 253 -3.43 13.69 -13.06
CA VAL A 253 -3.08 12.27 -13.05
C VAL A 253 -4.03 11.47 -12.15
N SER A 254 -4.82 10.61 -12.76
CA SER A 254 -5.71 9.64 -12.12
C SER A 254 -5.89 8.42 -13.02
N ILE A 255 -6.37 7.29 -12.49
CA ILE A 255 -6.66 6.11 -13.33
C ILE A 255 -7.65 6.45 -14.45
N PRO A 256 -8.76 7.18 -14.21
CA PRO A 256 -9.68 7.57 -15.28
C PRO A 256 -9.05 8.43 -16.37
N THR A 257 -8.21 9.41 -16.02
CA THR A 257 -7.57 10.30 -17.01
C THR A 257 -6.51 9.57 -17.83
N ILE A 258 -5.71 8.70 -17.21
CA ILE A 258 -4.77 7.83 -17.91
C ILE A 258 -5.52 6.91 -18.87
N ARG A 259 -6.63 6.26 -18.44
CA ARG A 259 -7.47 5.43 -19.31
C ARG A 259 -8.03 6.21 -20.51
N LYS A 260 -8.46 7.46 -20.26
CA LYS A 260 -8.97 8.33 -21.33
C LYS A 260 -7.86 8.61 -22.34
N TYR A 261 -6.68 9.04 -21.87
CA TYR A 261 -5.54 9.33 -22.73
C TYR A 261 -5.15 8.13 -23.61
N LEU A 262 -4.97 6.95 -22.98
CA LEU A 262 -4.59 5.73 -23.68
C LEU A 262 -5.64 5.27 -24.73
N ARG A 263 -6.91 5.53 -24.49
CA ARG A 263 -7.98 5.24 -25.45
C ARG A 263 -7.95 6.20 -26.65
N GLU A 264 -7.60 7.45 -26.41
CA GLU A 264 -7.51 8.50 -27.43
C GLU A 264 -6.21 8.45 -28.25
N HIS A 265 -5.17 7.74 -27.73
CA HIS A 265 -3.85 7.59 -28.34
C HIS A 265 -3.45 6.10 -28.42
N PRO A 266 -4.14 5.28 -29.24
CA PRO A 266 -3.90 3.84 -29.30
C PRO A 266 -2.51 3.46 -29.84
N ASP A 267 -1.91 4.31 -30.64
CA ASP A 267 -0.54 4.19 -31.17
C ASP A 267 0.55 4.34 -30.08
N GLU A 268 0.34 5.19 -29.08
CA GLU A 268 1.26 5.35 -27.95
C GLU A 268 1.05 4.28 -26.85
N GLN A 269 -0.06 3.55 -26.86
CA GLN A 269 -0.51 2.71 -25.73
C GLN A 269 0.51 1.65 -25.35
N LYS A 270 1.05 0.90 -26.33
CA LYS A 270 2.01 -0.18 -26.07
C LYS A 270 3.27 0.35 -25.42
N GLU A 271 3.83 1.44 -25.94
CA GLU A 271 5.04 2.07 -25.40
C GLU A 271 4.84 2.56 -23.96
N ILE A 272 3.72 3.24 -23.71
CA ILE A 272 3.39 3.78 -22.38
C ILE A 272 3.21 2.64 -21.37
N LEU A 273 2.47 1.59 -21.71
CA LEU A 273 2.26 0.45 -20.81
C LEU A 273 3.57 -0.29 -20.51
N ASN A 274 4.46 -0.45 -21.51
CA ASN A 274 5.75 -1.11 -21.36
C ASN A 274 6.80 -0.28 -20.61
N HIS A 275 6.57 1.03 -20.42
CA HIS A 275 7.39 1.83 -19.52
C HIS A 275 7.45 1.24 -18.10
N ASN A 276 6.37 0.65 -17.64
CA ASN A 276 6.40 -0.14 -16.41
C ASN A 276 6.94 -1.54 -16.71
N ILE A 277 8.22 -1.76 -16.46
CA ILE A 277 8.91 -3.04 -16.68
C ILE A 277 8.47 -4.15 -15.72
N LYS A 278 7.77 -3.80 -14.63
CA LYS A 278 7.25 -4.79 -13.68
C LYS A 278 6.10 -5.57 -14.30
N TYR A 279 6.14 -6.91 -14.10
CA TYR A 279 5.09 -7.84 -14.49
C TYR A 279 4.59 -8.64 -13.31
N ILE A 280 3.28 -8.87 -13.21
CA ILE A 280 2.64 -9.67 -12.17
C ILE A 280 2.09 -10.94 -12.79
N PHE A 281 2.33 -12.06 -12.13
CA PHE A 281 1.73 -13.35 -12.42
C PHE A 281 0.63 -13.61 -11.41
N PHE A 282 -0.41 -14.31 -11.84
CA PHE A 282 -1.63 -14.52 -11.07
C PHE A 282 -1.93 -15.99 -10.86
N ASN A 283 -2.78 -16.29 -9.90
CA ASN A 283 -3.46 -17.58 -9.77
C ASN A 283 -4.96 -17.35 -9.63
N TRP A 284 -5.75 -18.34 -10.07
CA TRP A 284 -7.13 -18.40 -9.64
C TRP A 284 -7.17 -18.54 -8.13
N ALA A 285 -8.10 -17.85 -7.50
CA ALA A 285 -8.28 -17.87 -6.06
C ALA A 285 -9.69 -18.34 -5.70
N PRO A 286 -9.89 -18.85 -4.49
CA PRO A 286 -11.24 -19.08 -3.94
C PRO A 286 -12.05 -17.79 -3.96
N ASP A 287 -13.38 -17.94 -4.02
CA ASP A 287 -14.27 -16.79 -3.88
C ASP A 287 -14.11 -16.16 -2.50
N GLY A 288 -14.18 -14.83 -2.47
CA GLY A 288 -14.02 -14.07 -1.24
C GLY A 288 -13.30 -12.74 -1.45
N ASP A 289 -12.88 -12.16 -0.35
CA ASP A 289 -12.05 -10.94 -0.36
C ASP A 289 -10.62 -11.26 -0.80
N PRO A 290 -9.95 -10.33 -1.51
CA PRO A 290 -8.55 -10.52 -1.88
C PRO A 290 -7.67 -10.61 -0.65
N VAL A 291 -6.61 -11.41 -0.75
CA VAL A 291 -5.66 -11.64 0.35
C VAL A 291 -4.52 -10.64 0.25
N GLY A 292 -4.27 -9.90 1.33
CA GLY A 292 -3.16 -8.95 1.44
C GLY A 292 -1.82 -9.63 1.70
N SER A 293 -0.76 -8.84 1.77
CA SER A 293 0.63 -9.32 1.94
C SER A 293 0.88 -10.05 3.26
N LEU A 294 0.02 -9.88 4.25
CA LEU A 294 0.06 -10.62 5.53
C LEU A 294 -0.57 -12.01 5.46
N GLY A 295 -1.13 -12.40 4.31
CA GLY A 295 -1.83 -13.66 4.14
C GLY A 295 -3.22 -13.69 4.79
N GLU A 296 -3.82 -12.52 5.02
CA GLU A 296 -5.18 -12.35 5.55
C GLU A 296 -6.08 -11.68 4.51
N PRO A 297 -7.38 -12.04 4.46
CA PRO A 297 -8.32 -11.35 3.58
C PRO A 297 -8.45 -9.87 3.96
N LEU A 298 -8.45 -9.00 2.96
CA LEU A 298 -8.61 -7.56 3.14
C LEU A 298 -10.06 -7.18 3.45
N VAL A 299 -10.25 -6.04 4.11
CA VAL A 299 -11.57 -5.48 4.40
C VAL A 299 -11.69 -4.12 3.72
N GLY A 300 -12.67 -3.98 2.83
CA GLY A 300 -12.93 -2.71 2.12
C GLY A 300 -13.12 -1.54 3.09
N GLY A 301 -12.40 -0.46 2.86
CA GLY A 301 -12.42 0.71 3.73
C GLY A 301 -11.65 0.57 5.05
N ARG A 302 -11.08 -0.61 5.37
CA ARG A 302 -10.36 -0.88 6.62
C ARG A 302 -8.90 -1.28 6.42
N SER A 303 -8.60 -1.99 5.34
CA SER A 303 -7.22 -2.42 5.07
C SER A 303 -6.46 -1.32 4.33
N ILE A 304 -5.20 -1.13 4.72
CA ILE A 304 -4.28 -0.20 4.05
C ILE A 304 -2.99 -0.92 3.67
N ALA A 305 -2.38 -0.47 2.56
CA ALA A 305 -1.01 -0.81 2.20
C ALA A 305 -0.06 0.28 2.70
N VAL A 306 1.06 -0.16 3.28
CA VAL A 306 2.14 0.70 3.79
C VAL A 306 3.51 0.15 3.39
N ASP A 307 4.58 0.92 3.58
CA ASP A 307 5.95 0.41 3.48
C ASP A 307 6.33 -0.37 4.75
N PRO A 308 6.44 -1.70 4.70
CA PRO A 308 6.69 -2.52 5.89
C PRO A 308 8.11 -2.35 6.46
N ASP A 309 9.04 -1.81 5.67
CA ASP A 309 10.40 -1.51 6.12
C ASP A 309 10.42 -0.25 7.02
N ILE A 310 9.34 0.54 7.03
CA ILE A 310 9.28 1.87 7.65
C ILE A 310 8.11 2.00 8.65
N LEU A 311 6.93 1.48 8.30
CA LEU A 311 5.71 1.58 9.10
C LEU A 311 5.26 0.22 9.61
N PRO A 312 4.72 0.13 10.84
CA PRO A 312 4.38 -1.14 11.45
C PRO A 312 3.16 -1.79 10.79
N GLN A 313 3.27 -3.09 10.51
CA GLN A 313 2.15 -3.93 10.08
C GLN A 313 1.58 -4.78 11.23
N THR A 314 1.83 -4.41 12.47
CA THR A 314 1.50 -5.22 13.66
C THR A 314 0.54 -4.52 14.63
N THR A 315 0.00 -3.38 14.25
CA THR A 315 -0.79 -2.52 15.14
C THR A 315 -2.09 -2.06 14.48
N LEU A 316 -3.05 -1.66 15.31
CA LEU A 316 -4.19 -0.87 14.86
C LEU A 316 -3.72 0.48 14.33
N GLY A 317 -4.33 0.97 13.25
CA GLY A 317 -4.10 2.31 12.71
C GLY A 317 -5.35 3.19 12.77
N PHE A 318 -5.15 4.50 12.59
CA PHE A 318 -6.22 5.47 12.39
C PHE A 318 -5.82 6.44 11.29
N LEU A 319 -6.67 6.53 10.27
CA LEU A 319 -6.44 7.34 9.07
C LEU A 319 -7.37 8.54 9.07
N ILE A 320 -6.79 9.71 8.88
CA ILE A 320 -7.52 10.96 8.60
C ILE A 320 -7.16 11.39 7.17
N SER A 321 -8.16 11.59 6.33
CA SER A 321 -8.00 12.05 4.95
C SER A 321 -9.35 12.56 4.42
N ARG A 322 -9.61 12.38 3.11
CA ARG A 322 -10.88 12.73 2.48
C ARG A 322 -11.40 11.58 1.63
N LYS A 323 -12.72 11.52 1.43
CA LYS A 323 -13.41 10.55 0.57
C LYS A 323 -14.34 11.26 -0.40
N PRO A 324 -14.58 10.71 -1.60
CA PRO A 324 -15.52 11.31 -2.54
C PRO A 324 -16.96 11.00 -2.15
N VAL A 325 -17.82 11.98 -2.38
CA VAL A 325 -19.28 11.80 -2.46
C VAL A 325 -19.65 11.79 -3.93
N LEU A 326 -20.40 10.78 -4.36
CA LEU A 326 -20.83 10.67 -5.76
C LEU A 326 -22.23 11.26 -5.95
N ASP A 327 -22.45 11.83 -7.12
CA ASP A 327 -23.77 12.21 -7.59
C ASP A 327 -24.56 10.98 -8.10
N LYS A 328 -25.82 11.21 -8.52
CA LYS A 328 -26.70 10.16 -9.06
C LYS A 328 -26.19 9.50 -10.35
N ASN A 329 -25.23 10.11 -11.03
CA ASN A 329 -24.62 9.58 -12.26
C ASN A 329 -23.30 8.84 -11.96
N GLY A 330 -22.87 8.77 -10.68
CA GLY A 330 -21.62 8.14 -10.27
C GLY A 330 -20.38 9.02 -10.45
N ALA A 331 -20.54 10.31 -10.75
CA ALA A 331 -19.44 11.28 -10.81
C ALA A 331 -19.14 11.86 -9.43
N ILE A 332 -17.90 12.25 -9.18
CA ILE A 332 -17.51 12.89 -7.92
C ILE A 332 -18.15 14.29 -7.85
N LYS A 333 -19.00 14.49 -6.86
CA LYS A 333 -19.62 15.77 -6.53
C LYS A 333 -18.70 16.63 -5.66
N GLU A 334 -18.15 16.02 -4.61
CA GLU A 334 -17.31 16.70 -3.62
C GLU A 334 -16.44 15.69 -2.86
N TRP A 335 -15.43 16.21 -2.16
CA TRP A 335 -14.62 15.44 -1.22
C TRP A 335 -14.95 15.87 0.20
N VAL A 336 -15.27 14.91 1.08
CA VAL A 336 -15.63 15.14 2.49
C VAL A 336 -14.60 14.47 3.42
N PRO A 337 -14.52 14.87 4.70
CA PRO A 337 -13.63 14.22 5.66
C PRO A 337 -13.81 12.70 5.74
N LEU A 338 -12.71 11.99 5.86
CA LEU A 338 -12.60 10.57 6.14
C LEU A 338 -11.82 10.41 7.44
N HIS A 339 -12.45 9.83 8.45
CA HIS A 339 -11.82 9.46 9.71
C HIS A 339 -12.12 7.99 9.97
N ARG A 340 -11.08 7.15 10.13
CA ARG A 340 -11.31 5.71 10.05
C ARG A 340 -10.26 4.90 10.78
N PHE A 341 -10.68 3.96 11.60
CA PHE A 341 -9.78 2.90 12.08
C PHE A 341 -9.43 1.97 10.92
N VAL A 342 -8.14 1.67 10.77
CA VAL A 342 -7.59 0.89 9.66
C VAL A 342 -6.56 -0.13 10.14
N PHE A 343 -6.28 -1.13 9.30
CA PHE A 343 -5.30 -2.17 9.57
C PHE A 343 -4.25 -2.20 8.44
N PRO A 344 -2.95 -2.08 8.73
CA PRO A 344 -1.89 -2.17 7.74
C PRO A 344 -1.64 -3.64 7.36
N GLN A 345 -2.51 -4.18 6.50
CA GLN A 345 -2.57 -5.60 6.12
C GLN A 345 -1.98 -5.88 4.74
N ASP A 346 -1.52 -4.82 4.05
CA ASP A 346 -1.01 -4.98 2.69
C ASP A 346 0.23 -4.14 2.43
N THR A 347 0.85 -4.36 1.27
CA THR A 347 2.01 -3.62 0.77
C THR A 347 1.84 -3.35 -0.72
N GLY A 348 2.48 -2.29 -1.20
CA GLY A 348 2.49 -1.96 -2.62
C GLY A 348 3.88 -1.55 -3.09
N SER A 349 4.25 -1.94 -4.31
CA SER A 349 5.57 -1.60 -4.88
C SER A 349 5.80 -0.09 -4.99
N ALA A 350 4.72 0.68 -5.17
CA ALA A 350 4.73 2.14 -5.24
C ALA A 350 4.57 2.81 -3.87
N ILE A 351 4.26 2.03 -2.81
CA ILE A 351 4.01 2.54 -1.47
C ILE A 351 5.30 2.48 -0.69
N LYS A 352 6.04 3.59 -0.65
CA LYS A 352 7.38 3.68 -0.07
C LYS A 352 7.53 4.86 0.88
N GLY A 353 8.26 4.60 1.99
CA GLY A 353 8.55 5.58 3.03
C GLY A 353 7.40 5.81 4.03
N SER A 354 7.63 6.73 4.98
CA SER A 354 6.64 7.10 6.00
C SER A 354 5.58 8.10 5.51
N GLY A 355 5.68 8.55 4.27
CA GLY A 355 4.83 9.61 3.72
C GLY A 355 3.78 9.12 2.72
N ARG A 356 3.49 7.81 2.67
CA ARG A 356 2.50 7.25 1.74
C ARG A 356 1.76 6.05 2.34
N ALA A 357 0.44 6.04 2.15
CA ALA A 357 -0.40 4.88 2.38
C ALA A 357 -1.43 4.74 1.25
N ASP A 358 -1.94 3.53 1.06
CA ASP A 358 -2.92 3.21 0.02
C ASP A 358 -4.12 2.51 0.66
N LEU A 359 -5.31 3.09 0.56
CA LEU A 359 -6.53 2.58 1.18
C LEU A 359 -7.22 1.59 0.24
N TYR A 360 -7.49 0.38 0.73
CA TYR A 360 -8.32 -0.59 0.02
C TYR A 360 -9.79 -0.21 0.10
N TRP A 361 -10.40 0.12 -1.03
CA TRP A 361 -11.80 0.55 -1.11
C TRP A 361 -12.80 -0.61 -1.24
N GLY A 362 -12.32 -1.86 -1.40
CA GLY A 362 -13.19 -2.99 -1.72
C GLY A 362 -13.43 -3.14 -3.22
N SER A 363 -14.62 -3.54 -3.62
CA SER A 363 -15.04 -3.76 -5.01
C SER A 363 -16.26 -2.91 -5.38
N GLY A 364 -16.63 -2.92 -6.66
CA GLY A 364 -17.81 -2.21 -7.19
C GLY A 364 -17.54 -0.78 -7.65
N ASN A 365 -18.63 -0.10 -8.07
CA ASN A 365 -18.51 1.19 -8.75
C ASN A 365 -17.98 2.30 -7.85
N TYR A 366 -18.43 2.38 -6.60
CA TYR A 366 -17.93 3.37 -5.66
C TYR A 366 -16.43 3.18 -5.41
N ALA A 367 -16.00 1.96 -5.12
CA ALA A 367 -14.60 1.62 -4.90
C ALA A 367 -13.72 1.98 -6.11
N LYS A 368 -14.19 1.68 -7.33
CA LYS A 368 -13.51 2.03 -8.58
C LYS A 368 -13.32 3.55 -8.72
N VAL A 369 -14.36 4.34 -8.43
CA VAL A 369 -14.29 5.80 -8.55
C VAL A 369 -13.44 6.39 -7.44
N ALA A 370 -13.65 5.97 -6.19
CA ALA A 370 -12.89 6.44 -5.05
C ALA A 370 -11.40 6.14 -5.20
N ALA A 371 -11.03 4.87 -5.39
CA ALA A 371 -9.65 4.45 -5.57
C ALA A 371 -8.98 5.09 -6.81
N GLY A 372 -9.72 5.16 -7.92
CA GLY A 372 -9.20 5.69 -9.18
C GLY A 372 -8.85 7.17 -9.16
N ASN A 373 -9.45 7.94 -8.25
CA ASN A 373 -9.28 9.39 -8.15
C ASN A 373 -8.62 9.83 -6.83
N MET A 374 -8.47 8.95 -5.84
CA MET A 374 -7.93 9.32 -4.53
C MET A 374 -6.45 9.69 -4.63
N LYS A 375 -6.17 10.95 -4.34
CA LYS A 375 -4.84 11.54 -4.27
C LYS A 375 -4.93 12.68 -3.26
N GLU A 376 -5.16 12.31 -2.02
CA GLU A 376 -5.49 13.25 -0.95
C GLU A 376 -4.35 13.36 0.06
N GLU A 377 -4.24 14.49 0.71
CA GLU A 377 -3.43 14.63 1.90
C GLU A 377 -4.11 13.93 3.08
N GLY A 378 -3.30 13.48 4.04
CA GLY A 378 -3.82 12.85 5.24
C GLY A 378 -2.78 12.60 6.29
N THR A 379 -3.22 12.07 7.42
CA THR A 379 -2.36 11.65 8.52
C THR A 379 -2.70 10.22 8.94
N LEU A 380 -1.68 9.47 9.34
CA LEU A 380 -1.82 8.08 9.79
C LEU A 380 -1.23 7.94 11.18
N TYR A 381 -2.00 7.36 12.06
CA TYR A 381 -1.63 7.05 13.44
C TYR A 381 -1.61 5.56 13.66
N PHE A 382 -0.77 5.08 14.57
CA PHE A 382 -0.68 3.70 15.02
C PHE A 382 -0.88 3.63 16.53
N MET A 383 -1.52 2.58 17.01
CA MET A 383 -1.97 2.49 18.39
C MET A 383 -1.58 1.17 19.03
N VAL A 384 -1.09 1.25 20.24
CA VAL A 384 -0.79 0.08 21.08
C VAL A 384 -1.29 0.35 22.50
N LYS A 385 -1.97 -0.61 23.10
CA LYS A 385 -2.41 -0.55 24.50
C LYS A 385 -1.28 -0.10 25.40
N ASN A 386 -1.56 0.81 26.32
CA ASN A 386 -0.59 1.31 27.28
C ASN A 386 -0.01 0.16 28.12
N LYS A 387 1.30 0.12 28.27
CA LYS A 387 1.93 -0.74 29.26
C LYS A 387 1.54 -0.20 30.63
N PHE A 388 0.99 -1.04 31.49
CA PHE A 388 0.82 -0.64 32.88
C PHE A 388 2.21 -0.35 33.45
N GLU A 389 2.52 0.88 33.80
CA GLU A 389 3.61 1.14 34.71
C GLU A 389 3.30 0.38 36.01
N LYS A 390 4.11 -0.63 36.33
CA LYS A 390 4.07 -1.17 37.68
C LYS A 390 4.36 0.04 38.58
N LEU A 391 3.31 0.53 39.25
CA LEU A 391 3.49 1.49 40.35
C LEU A 391 4.63 0.93 41.22
N LYS A 392 5.79 1.60 41.21
CA LYS A 392 6.84 1.32 42.14
C LYS A 392 6.26 1.54 43.54
N LYS A 393 5.97 0.43 44.23
CA LYS A 393 5.65 0.43 45.65
C LYS A 393 6.89 0.83 46.40
#